data_f4da8f458894e6c66457ed246b066d93
#
_entry.id   f4da8f458894e6c66457ed246b066d93
#
_cell.length_a   1.000
_cell.length_b   1.000
_cell.length_c   1.000
_cell.angle_alpha   90.00
_cell.angle_beta   90.00
_cell.angle_gamma   90.00
#
_symmetry.space_group_name_H-M   'P 1'
#
loop_
_entity.id
_entity.type
_entity.pdbx_description
1 polymer ?
#
loop_
_entity_poly.entity_id
_entity_poly.type
_entity_poly.pdbx_seq_one_letter_code
_entity_poly.pdbx_strand_id
1 'polypeptide(L)'
;MVAGGVDASKPRPAVLLQDDRFDATDSVTSCPLTSTDVPAPLLRLPVPMDSVSGLDAPSWVMIDKITTVRRSNVTHRIGRLTASQLVDVERLVMVFLGLAD
;
A
#
# COMPACT_ATOMS: atom_id res chain seq x y z
N MET A 1 0.93 -4.96 5.65
CA MET A 1 1.60 -4.69 4.35
C MET A 1 2.18 -5.99 3.82
N VAL A 2 2.08 -6.21 2.54
CA VAL A 2 2.52 -7.46 1.92
C VAL A 2 3.42 -7.16 0.72
N ALA A 3 4.26 -8.13 0.36
CA ALA A 3 4.95 -8.16 -0.92
C ALA A 3 4.11 -8.97 -1.91
N GLY A 4 3.96 -8.45 -3.09
CA GLY A 4 3.22 -9.11 -4.14
C GLY A 4 3.31 -8.29 -5.40
N GLY A 5 2.80 -8.78 -6.50
CA GLY A 5 2.97 -8.01 -7.69
C GLY A 5 2.09 -8.38 -8.85
N VAL A 6 1.84 -7.39 -9.66
CA VAL A 6 1.26 -7.54 -10.99
C VAL A 6 2.32 -7.90 -12.01
N ASP A 7 3.59 -7.65 -11.67
CA ASP A 7 4.73 -8.05 -12.48
C ASP A 7 5.31 -9.32 -11.87
N ALA A 8 5.12 -10.44 -12.53
CA ALA A 8 5.55 -11.75 -12.05
C ALA A 8 7.07 -11.89 -11.93
N SER A 9 7.84 -11.03 -12.59
CA SER A 9 9.30 -11.10 -12.56
C SER A 9 9.89 -10.46 -11.30
N LYS A 10 9.14 -9.62 -10.56
CA LYS A 10 9.69 -8.87 -9.44
C LYS A 10 8.59 -8.45 -8.45
N PRO A 11 8.43 -9.19 -7.34
CA PRO A 11 7.49 -8.79 -6.31
C PRO A 11 7.80 -7.40 -5.75
N ARG A 12 6.76 -6.61 -5.51
CA ARG A 12 6.89 -5.27 -4.94
C ARG A 12 6.01 -5.16 -3.71
N PRO A 13 6.44 -4.41 -2.68
CA PRO A 13 5.59 -4.19 -1.52
C PRO A 13 4.37 -3.35 -1.88
N ALA A 14 3.26 -3.65 -1.22
CA ALA A 14 2.01 -2.93 -1.38
C ALA A 14 1.24 -2.95 -0.07
N VAL A 15 0.43 -1.91 0.14
CA VAL A 15 -0.49 -1.83 1.27
C VAL A 15 -1.85 -2.35 0.82
N LEU A 16 -2.40 -3.32 1.52
CA LEU A 16 -3.76 -3.80 1.28
C LEU A 16 -4.74 -2.89 2.01
N LEU A 17 -5.75 -2.41 1.29
CA LEU A 17 -6.71 -1.42 1.79
C LEU A 17 -8.08 -1.99 2.03
N GLN A 18 -8.23 -3.29 1.92
CA GLN A 18 -9.52 -3.93 2.01
C GLN A 18 -9.85 -4.29 3.45
N ASP A 19 -11.10 -4.03 3.86
CA ASP A 19 -11.61 -4.45 5.16
C ASP A 19 -11.61 -5.98 5.25
N ASP A 20 -11.32 -6.52 6.44
CA ASP A 20 -11.22 -7.96 6.67
C ASP A 20 -12.51 -8.71 6.33
N ARG A 21 -13.66 -8.02 6.32
CA ARG A 21 -14.93 -8.62 5.89
C ARG A 21 -14.91 -9.12 4.45
N PHE A 22 -13.96 -8.63 3.64
CA PHE A 22 -13.82 -8.97 2.22
C PHE A 22 -12.59 -9.82 1.97
N ASP A 23 -12.13 -10.57 2.96
CA ASP A 23 -10.89 -11.36 2.88
C ASP A 23 -10.98 -12.55 1.92
N ALA A 24 -12.19 -12.91 1.50
CA ALA A 24 -12.43 -14.06 0.60
C ALA A 24 -12.61 -13.66 -0.87
N THR A 25 -12.43 -12.39 -1.23
CA THR A 25 -12.56 -11.97 -2.63
C THR A 25 -11.35 -12.44 -3.46
N ASP A 26 -11.58 -12.70 -4.75
CA ASP A 26 -10.52 -13.16 -5.66
C ASP A 26 -9.48 -12.08 -5.94
N SER A 27 -9.84 -10.82 -5.74
CA SER A 27 -8.95 -9.68 -5.94
C SER A 27 -8.89 -8.83 -4.68
N VAL A 28 -7.82 -8.08 -4.52
CA VAL A 28 -7.63 -7.14 -3.41
C VAL A 28 -7.26 -5.78 -3.93
N THR A 29 -7.77 -4.76 -3.24
CA THR A 29 -7.42 -3.37 -3.53
C THR A 29 -6.16 -3.01 -2.76
N SER A 30 -5.22 -2.38 -3.42
CA SER A 30 -3.92 -2.07 -2.83
C SER A 30 -3.35 -0.75 -3.33
N CYS A 31 -2.45 -0.18 -2.55
CA CYS A 31 -1.57 0.91 -2.99
C CYS A 31 -0.14 0.37 -3.00
N PRO A 32 0.54 0.39 -4.15
CA PRO A 32 1.94 -0.02 -4.19
C PRO A 32 2.84 1.02 -3.51
N LEU A 33 4.01 0.55 -3.07
CA LEU A 33 5.05 1.42 -2.51
C LEU A 33 6.18 1.59 -3.51
N THR A 34 6.87 2.72 -3.40
CA THR A 34 8.07 3.01 -4.19
C THR A 34 9.17 3.51 -3.26
N SER A 35 10.42 3.19 -3.59
CA SER A 35 11.57 3.77 -2.89
C SER A 35 12.05 5.08 -3.52
N THR A 36 11.37 5.56 -4.55
CA THR A 36 11.69 6.82 -5.21
C THR A 36 10.93 7.96 -4.56
N ASP A 37 11.66 8.94 -4.04
CA ASP A 37 11.06 10.14 -3.45
C ASP A 37 10.61 11.10 -4.54
N VAL A 38 9.35 11.51 -4.46
CA VAL A 38 8.75 12.48 -5.39
C VAL A 38 8.07 13.55 -4.54
N PRO A 39 8.26 14.85 -4.83
CA PRO A 39 7.66 15.92 -4.03
C PRO A 39 6.16 16.07 -4.30
N ALA A 40 5.37 15.11 -3.83
CA ALA A 40 3.92 15.07 -4.01
C ALA A 40 3.26 14.61 -2.71
N PRO A 41 3.21 15.48 -1.66
CA PRO A 41 2.79 15.06 -0.32
C PRO A 41 1.35 14.56 -0.22
N LEU A 42 0.46 14.94 -1.14
CA LEU A 42 -0.91 14.42 -1.17
C LEU A 42 -1.02 13.06 -1.86
N LEU A 43 0.01 12.63 -2.58
CA LEU A 43 0.01 11.41 -3.39
C LEU A 43 1.06 10.40 -2.93
N ARG A 44 1.94 10.79 -2.03
CA ARG A 44 3.06 9.96 -1.55
C ARG A 44 3.16 10.06 -0.04
N LEU A 45 2.89 8.97 0.65
CA LEU A 45 2.97 8.91 2.11
C LEU A 45 4.24 8.16 2.50
N PRO A 46 5.17 8.80 3.25
CA PRO A 46 6.40 8.11 3.65
C PRO A 46 6.13 7.01 4.67
N VAL A 47 6.83 5.89 4.49
CA VAL A 47 6.85 4.77 5.43
C VAL A 47 8.31 4.43 5.70
N PRO A 48 8.76 4.50 6.95
CA PRO A 48 10.16 4.23 7.27
C PRO A 48 10.50 2.76 7.10
N MET A 49 11.79 2.51 6.85
CA MET A 49 12.37 1.18 6.92
C MET A 49 12.59 0.85 8.39
N ASP A 50 11.77 -0.04 8.94
CA ASP A 50 11.91 -0.47 10.35
C ASP A 50 11.37 -1.89 10.52
N SER A 51 11.44 -2.39 11.75
CA SER A 51 11.01 -3.76 12.05
C SER A 51 9.51 -3.95 11.95
N VAL A 52 8.72 -2.88 12.05
CA VAL A 52 7.27 -2.94 11.93
C VAL A 52 6.86 -3.02 10.45
N SER A 53 7.41 -2.14 9.63
CA SER A 53 7.10 -2.12 8.20
C SER A 53 7.71 -3.30 7.46
N GLY A 54 8.86 -3.79 7.89
CA GLY A 54 9.57 -4.87 7.22
C GLY A 54 10.15 -4.49 5.87
N LEU A 55 10.20 -3.20 5.55
CA LEU A 55 10.73 -2.72 4.28
C LEU A 55 12.25 -2.75 4.25
N ASP A 56 12.81 -2.99 3.08
CA ASP A 56 14.26 -3.00 2.86
C ASP A 56 14.84 -1.58 2.66
N ALA A 57 13.98 -0.61 2.40
CA ALA A 57 14.38 0.79 2.19
C ALA A 57 13.24 1.71 2.61
N PRO A 58 13.54 2.97 2.98
CA PRO A 58 12.48 3.97 3.15
C PRO A 58 11.65 4.05 1.87
N SER A 59 10.34 4.09 2.01
CA SER A 59 9.44 4.00 0.87
C SER A 59 8.27 4.96 1.03
N TRP A 60 7.51 5.11 -0.04
CA TRP A 60 6.32 5.96 -0.07
C TRP A 60 5.16 5.19 -0.64
N VAL A 61 4.01 5.27 0.03
CA VAL A 61 2.76 4.71 -0.50
C VAL A 61 2.29 5.60 -1.65
N MET A 62 2.06 4.99 -2.81
CA MET A 62 1.59 5.71 -3.99
C MET A 62 0.07 5.74 -4.03
N ILE A 63 -0.52 6.79 -3.47
CA ILE A 63 -1.97 6.92 -3.34
C ILE A 63 -2.67 6.97 -4.70
N ASP A 64 -2.07 7.67 -5.67
CA ASP A 64 -2.62 7.82 -7.02
C ASP A 64 -2.50 6.55 -7.86
N LYS A 65 -1.80 5.55 -7.35
CA LYS A 65 -1.63 4.25 -8.01
C LYS A 65 -2.49 3.15 -7.37
N ILE A 66 -3.50 3.54 -6.62
CA ILE A 66 -4.46 2.58 -6.06
C ILE A 66 -4.97 1.68 -7.19
N THR A 67 -4.94 0.37 -6.96
CA THR A 67 -5.25 -0.59 -8.00
C THR A 67 -5.80 -1.88 -7.38
N THR A 68 -6.30 -2.74 -8.24
CA THR A 68 -6.78 -4.06 -7.85
C THR A 68 -5.84 -5.12 -8.43
N VAL A 69 -5.42 -6.05 -7.59
CA VAL A 69 -4.58 -7.17 -8.00
C VAL A 69 -5.27 -8.48 -7.64
N ARG A 70 -4.91 -9.56 -8.34
CA ARG A 70 -5.40 -10.89 -7.97
C ARG A 70 -4.83 -11.29 -6.63
N ARG A 71 -5.65 -11.86 -5.76
CA ARG A 71 -5.21 -12.35 -4.46
C ARG A 71 -4.08 -13.37 -4.60
N SER A 72 -4.10 -14.18 -5.65
CA SER A 72 -3.04 -15.16 -5.91
C SER A 72 -1.68 -14.53 -6.20
N ASN A 73 -1.64 -13.24 -6.56
CA ASN A 73 -0.39 -12.50 -6.76
C ASN A 73 0.19 -11.94 -5.46
N VAL A 74 -0.56 -12.00 -4.36
CA VAL A 74 -0.07 -11.61 -3.04
C VAL A 74 0.67 -12.80 -2.46
N THR A 75 2.00 -12.69 -2.35
CA THR A 75 2.86 -13.84 -2.06
C THR A 75 3.10 -14.06 -0.57
N HIS A 76 3.43 -13.00 0.17
CA HIS A 76 3.65 -13.11 1.60
C HIS A 76 3.59 -11.73 2.26
N ARG A 77 3.35 -11.75 3.56
CA ARG A 77 3.34 -10.54 4.37
C ARG A 77 4.77 -10.22 4.81
N ILE A 78 5.20 -8.98 4.57
CA ILE A 78 6.55 -8.52 4.98
C ILE A 78 6.51 -7.68 6.25
N GLY A 79 5.35 -7.13 6.61
CA GLY A 79 5.19 -6.29 7.79
C GLY A 79 3.81 -5.65 7.81
N ARG A 80 3.70 -4.55 8.53
CA ARG A 80 2.44 -3.82 8.66
C ARG A 80 2.68 -2.32 8.75
N LEU A 81 1.64 -1.56 8.47
CA LEU A 81 1.59 -0.14 8.85
C LEU A 81 1.06 -0.03 10.28
N THR A 82 1.50 1.00 11.00
CA THR A 82 0.91 1.33 12.29
C THR A 82 -0.52 1.84 12.10
N ALA A 83 -1.31 1.85 13.18
CA ALA A 83 -2.66 2.40 13.12
C ALA A 83 -2.66 3.86 12.64
N SER A 84 -1.69 4.65 13.09
CA SER A 84 -1.54 6.05 12.67
C SER A 84 -1.25 6.17 11.17
N GLN A 85 -0.35 5.32 10.65
CA GLN A 85 -0.01 5.30 9.23
C GLN A 85 -1.22 4.90 8.38
N LEU A 86 -1.99 3.91 8.84
CA LEU A 86 -3.21 3.49 8.13
C LEU A 86 -4.25 4.60 8.06
N VAL A 87 -4.44 5.34 9.15
CA VAL A 87 -5.34 6.50 9.16
C VAL A 87 -4.90 7.53 8.13
N ASP A 88 -3.60 7.79 8.04
CA ASP A 88 -3.07 8.75 7.06
C ASP A 88 -3.28 8.27 5.62
N VAL A 89 -3.06 6.99 5.34
CA VAL A 89 -3.32 6.40 4.02
C VAL A 89 -4.81 6.53 3.67
N GLU A 90 -5.69 6.14 4.57
CA GLU A 90 -7.13 6.20 4.36
C GLU A 90 -7.59 7.64 4.07
N ARG A 91 -7.07 8.60 4.81
CA ARG A 91 -7.41 10.01 4.62
C ARG A 91 -6.98 10.50 3.24
N LEU A 92 -5.75 10.18 2.82
CA LEU A 92 -5.25 10.58 1.50
C LEU A 92 -6.03 9.89 0.38
N VAL A 93 -6.40 8.62 0.55
CA VAL A 93 -7.25 7.92 -0.41
C VAL A 93 -8.61 8.61 -0.55
N MET A 94 -9.22 8.98 0.57
CA MET A 94 -10.51 9.68 0.54
C MET A 94 -10.40 11.03 -0.17
N VAL A 95 -9.33 11.78 0.07
CA VAL A 95 -9.08 13.05 -0.62
C VAL A 95 -8.90 12.81 -2.12
N PHE A 96 -8.08 11.84 -2.48
CA PHE A 96 -7.81 11.51 -3.88
C PHE A 96 -9.07 11.09 -4.64
N LEU A 97 -9.96 10.36 -3.98
CA LEU A 97 -11.21 9.90 -4.58
C LEU A 97 -12.33 10.95 -4.52
N GLY A 98 -12.06 12.11 -3.93
CA GLY A 98 -13.07 13.18 -3.81
C GLY A 98 -14.12 12.93 -2.72
N LEU A 99 -13.84 12.05 -1.77
CA LEU A 99 -14.76 11.71 -0.68
C LEU A 99 -14.54 12.57 0.56
N ALA A 100 -13.47 13.34 0.61
CA ALA A 100 -13.13 14.26 1.69
C ALA A 100 -12.28 15.40 1.14
N ASP A 101 -12.22 16.48 1.88
CA ASP A 101 -11.41 17.66 1.52
C ASP A 101 -9.96 17.55 2.02
#